data_8bb70fcfade3e7916d1c57fa1037313f
#
_entry.id   8bb70fcfade3e7916d1c57fa1037313f
#
_cell.length_a   1.000
_cell.length_b   1.000
_cell.length_c   1.000
_cell.angle_alpha   90.00
_cell.angle_beta   90.00
_cell.angle_gamma   90.00
#
_symmetry.space_group_name_H-M   'P 1'
#
loop_
_entity.id
_entity.type
_entity.pdbx_description
1 polymer ?
#
loop_
_entity_poly.entity_id
_entity_poly.type
_entity_poly.pdbx_seq_one_letter_code
_entity_poly.pdbx_strand_id
1 'polypeptide(L)'
;VSTEDTEDVGEPDTQEPIELPEEKPPIDKTYDMFIGDWTMAPGKEVTKCTLKRLDNLDPIFVTGIKTKLAQGSHHLIIYKSVETEEKTEPFKCVPFTEGLTGGTFPLMISQTAEEHLEFPNGIAIKLDPNQMIRIEAHFLNYTPEEITAHADIEFETIKEEDMVAEANMLFYGTPDFSVKANSVTQTDWFRLDQWENTNVFALTGHTHQYGTNVEVYKTSSQDDDGDEIYPLDEAYVWSEAPVIEYDPPLTFNKGNGFRYRCTWDNPTDKNVAFGESANSEMCFFWAYYYPSQGYRMCINAGQFGEDFGIDQICCPGSALCGLVDDFL
;
A
#
# COMPACT_ATOMS: atom_id res chain seq x y z
N VAL A 1 -28.67 -53.72 -7.52
CA VAL A 1 -27.23 -53.51 -7.48
C VAL A 1 -27.06 -52.01 -7.66
N SER A 2 -26.90 -51.27 -6.57
CA SER A 2 -26.59 -49.84 -6.56
C SER A 2 -25.09 -49.70 -6.61
N THR A 3 -24.58 -49.04 -7.63
CA THR A 3 -23.20 -48.56 -7.69
C THR A 3 -23.12 -47.25 -6.91
N GLU A 4 -22.41 -47.28 -5.79
CA GLU A 4 -22.00 -46.08 -5.08
C GLU A 4 -20.90 -45.40 -5.91
N ASP A 5 -21.19 -44.21 -6.43
CA ASP A 5 -20.18 -43.31 -6.96
C ASP A 5 -19.42 -42.71 -5.76
N THR A 6 -18.20 -43.15 -5.57
CA THR A 6 -17.25 -42.49 -4.66
C THR A 6 -16.78 -41.21 -5.36
N GLU A 7 -17.26 -40.06 -4.87
CA GLU A 7 -16.68 -38.76 -5.20
C GLU A 7 -15.20 -38.75 -4.77
N ASP A 8 -14.34 -38.63 -5.76
CA ASP A 8 -12.91 -38.39 -5.58
C ASP A 8 -12.74 -37.00 -4.95
N VAL A 9 -12.58 -36.97 -3.65
CA VAL A 9 -12.24 -35.72 -2.92
C VAL A 9 -10.76 -35.45 -3.23
N GLY A 10 -10.51 -34.63 -4.25
CA GLY A 10 -9.17 -34.17 -4.60
C GLY A 10 -8.46 -33.68 -3.35
N GLU A 11 -7.19 -34.12 -3.19
CA GLU A 11 -6.31 -33.63 -2.14
C GLU A 11 -6.27 -32.10 -2.18
N PRO A 12 -6.24 -31.41 -1.02
CA PRO A 12 -6.11 -29.96 -1.00
C PRO A 12 -4.78 -29.59 -1.67
N ASP A 13 -4.85 -28.70 -2.65
CA ASP A 13 -3.69 -28.12 -3.35
C ASP A 13 -2.89 -27.31 -2.32
N THR A 14 -2.02 -27.97 -1.58
CA THR A 14 -1.06 -27.35 -0.67
C THR A 14 0.14 -26.96 -1.50
N GLN A 15 0.22 -25.69 -1.89
CA GLN A 15 1.46 -25.14 -2.45
C GLN A 15 2.59 -25.40 -1.45
N GLU A 16 3.69 -25.98 -1.93
CA GLU A 16 4.87 -26.17 -1.10
C GLU A 16 5.35 -24.79 -0.58
N PRO A 17 5.75 -24.71 0.70
CA PRO A 17 6.30 -23.47 1.24
C PRO A 17 7.50 -22.98 0.41
N ILE A 18 7.52 -21.70 0.08
CA ILE A 18 8.68 -21.09 -0.57
C ILE A 18 9.81 -21.05 0.44
N GLU A 19 10.89 -21.79 0.16
CA GLU A 19 12.09 -21.74 0.98
C GLU A 19 12.93 -20.52 0.57
N LEU A 20 13.13 -19.59 1.50
CA LEU A 20 13.99 -18.43 1.31
C LEU A 20 15.45 -18.81 1.52
N PRO A 21 16.40 -18.20 0.78
CA PRO A 21 17.83 -18.36 1.04
C PRO A 21 18.18 -17.95 2.48
N GLU A 22 19.08 -18.73 3.13
CA GLU A 22 19.56 -18.40 4.48
C GLU A 22 20.38 -17.10 4.49
N GLU A 23 21.12 -16.85 3.42
CA GLU A 23 21.94 -15.64 3.26
C GLU A 23 21.26 -14.67 2.28
N LYS A 24 21.32 -13.39 2.62
CA LYS A 24 20.81 -12.32 1.73
C LYS A 24 21.65 -12.27 0.46
N PRO A 25 21.04 -12.35 -0.74
CA PRO A 25 21.74 -12.13 -1.98
C PRO A 25 22.44 -10.75 -2.00
N PRO A 26 23.64 -10.64 -2.59
CA PRO A 26 24.31 -9.35 -2.68
C PRO A 26 23.54 -8.40 -3.60
N ILE A 27 23.56 -7.11 -3.26
CA ILE A 27 23.04 -6.07 -4.14
C ILE A 27 23.86 -6.06 -5.44
N ASP A 28 23.19 -6.25 -6.57
CA ASP A 28 23.82 -6.23 -7.91
C ASP A 28 24.05 -4.80 -8.37
N LYS A 29 23.01 -3.95 -8.29
CA LYS A 29 23.04 -2.54 -8.68
C LYS A 29 22.06 -1.72 -7.86
N THR A 30 22.26 -0.39 -7.87
CA THR A 30 21.28 0.59 -7.41
C THR A 30 20.86 1.49 -8.56
N TYR A 31 19.62 2.00 -8.47
CA TYR A 31 19.08 2.97 -9.41
C TYR A 31 18.48 4.13 -8.62
N ASP A 32 18.98 5.33 -8.89
CA ASP A 32 18.56 6.54 -8.18
C ASP A 32 17.53 7.30 -9.00
N MET A 33 16.50 7.79 -8.31
CA MET A 33 15.50 8.70 -8.86
C MET A 33 15.18 9.79 -7.84
N PHE A 34 14.55 10.86 -8.30
CA PHE A 34 14.07 11.92 -7.41
C PHE A 34 12.88 12.65 -8.01
N ILE A 35 12.13 13.32 -7.15
CA ILE A 35 11.16 14.36 -7.50
C ILE A 35 11.51 15.64 -6.74
N GLY A 36 11.56 16.79 -7.43
CA GLY A 36 11.92 18.10 -6.90
C GLY A 36 12.72 18.89 -7.93
N ASP A 37 13.23 20.09 -7.69
CA ASP A 37 12.99 20.95 -6.52
C ASP A 37 11.88 21.94 -6.83
N TRP A 38 11.01 22.22 -5.86
CA TRP A 38 10.10 23.35 -5.98
C TRP A 38 9.89 24.04 -4.62
N THR A 39 9.72 25.34 -4.65
CA THR A 39 9.49 26.14 -3.45
C THR A 39 8.02 26.09 -3.05
N MET A 40 7.76 25.93 -1.76
CA MET A 40 6.44 25.98 -1.15
C MET A 40 6.34 27.10 -0.12
N ALA A 41 5.44 28.05 -0.36
CA ALA A 41 5.14 29.09 0.60
C ALA A 41 4.43 28.54 1.85
N PRO A 42 4.50 29.26 3.00
CA PRO A 42 3.79 28.91 4.22
C PRO A 42 2.29 28.63 4.00
N GLY A 43 1.76 27.62 4.68
CA GLY A 43 0.34 27.21 4.64
C GLY A 43 -0.11 26.62 3.30
N LYS A 44 0.81 26.17 2.45
CA LYS A 44 0.48 25.52 1.18
C LYS A 44 0.54 24.00 1.30
N GLU A 45 -0.45 23.40 0.66
CA GLU A 45 -0.54 21.96 0.41
C GLU A 45 -0.54 21.74 -1.10
N VAL A 46 0.24 20.76 -1.59
CA VAL A 46 0.33 20.46 -3.01
C VAL A 46 0.74 19.02 -3.25
N THR A 47 0.08 18.37 -4.21
CA THR A 47 0.53 17.11 -4.78
C THR A 47 1.11 17.35 -6.16
N LYS A 48 2.28 16.81 -6.42
CA LYS A 48 2.94 16.81 -7.72
C LYS A 48 3.45 15.44 -8.10
N CYS A 49 3.44 15.19 -9.39
CA CYS A 49 3.97 13.97 -9.98
C CYS A 49 5.13 14.25 -10.93
N THR A 50 5.95 13.23 -11.16
CA THR A 50 6.85 13.12 -12.31
C THR A 50 6.68 11.75 -12.98
N LEU A 51 7.03 11.67 -14.26
CA LEU A 51 7.09 10.44 -15.03
C LEU A 51 8.48 10.36 -15.64
N LYS A 52 9.28 9.41 -15.16
CA LYS A 52 10.68 9.25 -15.56
C LYS A 52 10.98 7.79 -15.86
N ARG A 53 11.78 7.56 -16.88
CA ARG A 53 12.30 6.21 -17.13
C ARG A 53 13.42 5.90 -16.17
N LEU A 54 13.46 4.64 -15.77
CA LEU A 54 14.53 4.13 -14.90
C LEU A 54 15.85 3.88 -15.66
N ASP A 55 15.81 3.95 -17.00
CA ASP A 55 16.95 3.75 -17.91
C ASP A 55 17.63 2.37 -17.75
N ASN A 56 16.92 1.40 -17.21
CA ASN A 56 17.36 0.01 -17.14
C ASN A 56 17.21 -0.66 -18.53
N LEU A 57 18.33 -1.07 -19.14
CA LEU A 57 18.32 -1.69 -20.48
C LEU A 57 17.71 -3.11 -20.47
N ASP A 58 17.90 -3.82 -19.36
CA ASP A 58 17.41 -5.17 -19.14
C ASP A 58 16.37 -5.18 -17.99
N PRO A 59 15.56 -6.24 -17.83
CA PRO A 59 14.72 -6.38 -16.64
C PRO A 59 15.58 -6.32 -15.37
N ILE A 60 15.06 -5.71 -14.31
CA ILE A 60 15.71 -5.65 -13.01
C ILE A 60 14.79 -6.21 -11.92
N PHE A 61 15.38 -6.66 -10.83
CA PHE A 61 14.71 -7.34 -9.73
C PHE A 61 14.95 -6.57 -8.43
N VAL A 62 14.00 -5.69 -8.10
CA VAL A 62 14.08 -4.78 -6.95
C VAL A 62 13.82 -5.55 -5.67
N THR A 63 14.80 -5.58 -4.76
CA THR A 63 14.75 -6.27 -3.46
C THR A 63 14.76 -5.30 -2.27
N GLY A 64 14.83 -3.98 -2.54
CA GLY A 64 14.74 -2.95 -1.54
C GLY A 64 14.48 -1.59 -2.17
N ILE A 65 13.76 -0.74 -1.45
CA ILE A 65 13.46 0.64 -1.87
C ILE A 65 13.73 1.56 -0.69
N LYS A 66 14.64 2.52 -0.89
CA LYS A 66 14.93 3.57 0.09
C LYS A 66 14.35 4.88 -0.37
N THR A 67 13.82 5.63 0.57
CA THR A 67 13.31 6.98 0.32
C THR A 67 13.88 7.96 1.34
N LYS A 68 14.09 9.20 0.88
CA LYS A 68 14.44 10.31 1.74
C LYS A 68 13.62 11.53 1.35
N LEU A 69 12.79 11.99 2.28
CA LEU A 69 11.81 13.03 2.06
C LEU A 69 12.26 14.32 2.75
N ALA A 70 12.21 15.45 2.02
CA ALA A 70 12.45 16.76 2.61
C ALA A 70 11.34 17.16 3.59
N GLN A 71 11.63 18.14 4.43
CA GLN A 71 10.67 18.69 5.39
C GLN A 71 9.36 19.10 4.72
N GLY A 72 8.24 18.76 5.35
CA GLY A 72 6.90 19.05 4.86
C GLY A 72 6.33 17.98 3.94
N SER A 73 7.03 16.86 3.72
CA SER A 73 6.44 15.70 3.07
C SER A 73 5.36 15.09 3.96
N HIS A 74 4.23 14.74 3.34
CA HIS A 74 3.19 13.95 3.99
C HIS A 74 3.31 12.47 3.57
N HIS A 75 3.42 12.22 2.26
CA HIS A 75 3.71 10.91 1.72
C HIS A 75 4.37 11.02 0.34
N LEU A 76 5.05 9.95 -0.02
CA LEU A 76 5.59 9.70 -1.34
C LEU A 76 5.06 8.37 -1.85
N ILE A 77 4.54 8.33 -3.08
CA ILE A 77 4.13 7.09 -3.72
C ILE A 77 4.96 6.88 -4.97
N ILE A 78 5.51 5.69 -5.08
CA ILE A 78 6.32 5.25 -6.21
C ILE A 78 5.53 4.20 -6.97
N TYR A 79 5.30 4.40 -8.26
CA TYR A 79 4.51 3.49 -9.08
C TYR A 79 5.33 2.89 -10.22
N LYS A 80 5.12 1.60 -10.49
CA LYS A 80 5.37 1.00 -11.79
C LYS A 80 4.28 1.49 -12.73
N SER A 81 4.66 2.27 -13.76
CA SER A 81 3.69 2.92 -14.65
C SER A 81 3.74 2.35 -16.06
N VAL A 82 2.59 2.39 -16.73
CA VAL A 82 2.41 2.00 -18.14
C VAL A 82 2.40 3.21 -19.09
N GLU A 83 2.53 4.41 -18.55
CA GLU A 83 2.63 5.61 -19.39
C GLU A 83 3.88 5.56 -20.26
N THR A 84 3.76 6.14 -21.44
CA THR A 84 4.81 6.04 -22.48
C THR A 84 5.61 7.34 -22.64
N GLU A 85 5.05 8.47 -22.19
CA GLU A 85 5.67 9.80 -22.31
C GLU A 85 6.25 10.26 -20.98
N GLU A 86 7.50 10.68 -21.00
CA GLU A 86 8.15 11.25 -19.82
C GLU A 86 7.66 12.69 -19.54
N LYS A 87 7.48 12.98 -18.25
CA LYS A 87 7.27 14.32 -17.71
C LYS A 87 8.22 14.48 -16.51
N THR A 88 9.44 14.90 -16.80
CA THR A 88 10.53 14.94 -15.82
C THR A 88 10.41 16.11 -14.85
N GLU A 89 9.76 17.21 -15.27
CA GLU A 89 9.46 18.35 -14.39
C GLU A 89 8.23 18.07 -13.53
N PRO A 90 8.24 18.42 -12.22
CA PRO A 90 7.10 18.20 -11.36
C PRO A 90 5.84 18.93 -11.80
N PHE A 91 4.78 18.19 -12.12
CA PHE A 91 3.48 18.70 -12.56
C PHE A 91 2.39 18.41 -11.53
N LYS A 92 1.31 19.18 -11.51
CA LYS A 92 0.15 18.89 -10.68
C LYS A 92 -0.56 17.63 -11.17
N CYS A 93 -0.86 16.74 -10.26
CA CYS A 93 -1.60 15.50 -10.50
C CYS A 93 -2.70 15.33 -9.46
N VAL A 94 -3.62 14.42 -9.73
CA VAL A 94 -4.63 14.01 -8.75
C VAL A 94 -4.04 12.84 -7.96
N PRO A 95 -4.02 12.92 -6.62
CA PRO A 95 -3.48 11.85 -5.79
C PRO A 95 -4.23 10.53 -6.00
N PHE A 96 -3.53 9.41 -5.87
CA PHE A 96 -4.01 8.02 -5.91
C PHE A 96 -4.80 7.60 -7.16
N THR A 97 -5.64 8.46 -7.74
CA THR A 97 -6.64 8.10 -8.76
C THR A 97 -6.08 7.50 -10.03
N GLU A 98 -4.91 7.95 -10.48
CA GLU A 98 -4.29 7.41 -11.70
C GLU A 98 -3.53 6.10 -11.44
N GLY A 99 -3.28 5.75 -10.18
CA GLY A 99 -2.68 4.48 -9.76
C GLY A 99 -3.67 3.31 -9.68
N LEU A 100 -4.96 3.56 -9.81
CA LEU A 100 -6.00 2.56 -9.58
C LEU A 100 -6.53 1.94 -10.87
N THR A 101 -6.33 2.62 -11.99
CA THR A 101 -6.78 2.21 -13.32
C THR A 101 -5.63 2.09 -14.30
N GLY A 102 -5.81 1.28 -15.32
CA GLY A 102 -4.96 1.29 -16.49
C GLY A 102 -3.59 0.61 -16.38
N GLY A 103 -3.29 -0.13 -15.29
CA GLY A 103 -2.06 -0.93 -15.19
C GLY A 103 -0.86 -0.20 -14.58
N THR A 104 -1.08 0.93 -13.93
CA THR A 104 -0.11 1.57 -13.03
C THR A 104 -0.29 0.98 -11.63
N PHE A 105 0.80 0.57 -10.96
CA PHE A 105 0.74 -0.12 -9.67
C PHE A 105 1.74 0.52 -8.70
N PRO A 106 1.35 0.80 -7.44
CA PRO A 106 2.29 1.27 -6.44
C PRO A 106 3.32 0.18 -6.12
N LEU A 107 4.58 0.59 -6.01
CA LEU A 107 5.71 -0.21 -5.57
C LEU A 107 6.00 0.03 -4.09
N MET A 108 5.85 1.28 -3.65
CA MET A 108 6.04 1.71 -2.27
C MET A 108 5.24 2.97 -2.01
N ILE A 109 4.71 3.07 -0.79
CA ILE A 109 4.15 4.29 -0.22
C ILE A 109 4.93 4.57 1.04
N SER A 110 5.67 5.69 1.07
CA SER A 110 6.50 6.13 2.19
C SER A 110 5.81 7.28 2.92
N GLN A 111 5.79 7.23 4.25
CA GLN A 111 5.16 8.20 5.13
C GLN A 111 6.13 8.83 6.13
N THR A 112 7.38 8.37 6.17
CA THR A 112 8.40 8.84 7.09
C THR A 112 9.50 9.61 6.37
N ALA A 113 10.28 10.42 7.09
CA ALA A 113 11.33 11.25 6.50
C ALA A 113 12.45 10.43 5.82
N GLU A 114 12.78 9.28 6.38
CA GLU A 114 13.70 8.30 5.81
C GLU A 114 13.08 6.91 6.02
N GLU A 115 12.98 6.14 4.96
CA GLU A 115 12.37 4.80 5.00
C GLU A 115 13.15 3.85 4.11
N HIS A 116 13.35 2.62 4.57
CA HIS A 116 13.91 1.54 3.80
C HIS A 116 12.98 0.34 3.89
N LEU A 117 12.25 0.08 2.82
CA LEU A 117 11.49 -1.14 2.67
C LEU A 117 12.43 -2.23 2.17
N GLU A 118 12.84 -3.12 3.05
CA GLU A 118 13.71 -4.25 2.75
C GLU A 118 12.89 -5.52 2.49
N PHE A 119 13.19 -6.21 1.39
CA PHE A 119 12.47 -7.44 1.06
C PHE A 119 13.20 -8.66 1.63
N PRO A 120 12.47 -9.74 1.97
CA PRO A 120 13.08 -10.99 2.41
C PRO A 120 14.06 -11.55 1.36
N ASN A 121 15.00 -12.37 1.81
CA ASN A 121 16.05 -12.93 0.96
C ASN A 121 15.48 -13.62 -0.29
N GLY A 122 15.93 -13.21 -1.47
CA GLY A 122 15.47 -13.73 -2.75
C GLY A 122 14.08 -13.27 -3.19
N ILE A 123 13.45 -12.37 -2.44
CA ILE A 123 12.18 -11.76 -2.84
C ILE A 123 12.43 -10.45 -3.56
N ALA A 124 11.77 -10.24 -4.71
CA ALA A 124 11.94 -9.03 -5.51
C ALA A 124 10.68 -8.68 -6.31
N ILE A 125 10.57 -7.42 -6.71
CA ILE A 125 9.61 -6.96 -7.72
C ILE A 125 10.33 -6.83 -9.05
N LYS A 126 9.77 -7.46 -10.10
CA LYS A 126 10.31 -7.35 -11.45
C LYS A 126 9.87 -6.05 -12.11
N LEU A 127 10.84 -5.27 -12.59
CA LEU A 127 10.63 -4.11 -13.45
C LEU A 127 11.10 -4.41 -14.87
N ASP A 128 10.29 -4.02 -15.85
CA ASP A 128 10.57 -4.29 -17.26
C ASP A 128 11.69 -3.39 -17.81
N PRO A 129 12.32 -3.74 -18.94
CA PRO A 129 13.32 -2.85 -19.57
C PRO A 129 12.75 -1.45 -19.80
N ASN A 130 13.54 -0.44 -19.50
CA ASN A 130 13.16 0.96 -19.69
C ASN A 130 11.88 1.35 -18.93
N GLN A 131 11.70 0.76 -17.73
CA GLN A 131 10.48 0.92 -16.94
C GLN A 131 10.16 2.39 -16.68
N MET A 132 8.93 2.80 -16.98
CA MET A 132 8.42 4.10 -16.57
C MET A 132 8.04 4.05 -15.08
N ILE A 133 8.59 4.96 -14.31
CA ILE A 133 8.28 5.18 -12.90
C ILE A 133 7.51 6.49 -12.78
N ARG A 134 6.33 6.42 -12.18
CA ARG A 134 5.60 7.60 -11.70
C ARG A 134 5.97 7.83 -10.25
N ILE A 135 6.35 9.04 -9.92
CA ILE A 135 6.61 9.45 -8.55
C ILE A 135 5.56 10.51 -8.21
N GLU A 136 4.80 10.27 -7.16
CA GLU A 136 3.81 11.19 -6.63
C GLU A 136 4.25 11.64 -5.24
N ALA A 137 4.33 12.94 -5.02
CA ALA A 137 4.77 13.51 -3.76
C ALA A 137 3.75 14.54 -3.26
N HIS A 138 3.24 14.30 -2.04
CA HIS A 138 2.31 15.17 -1.34
C HIS A 138 3.04 15.91 -0.22
N PHE A 139 3.05 17.24 -0.31
CA PHE A 139 3.74 18.11 0.63
C PHE A 139 2.80 19.13 1.27
N LEU A 140 3.02 19.37 2.57
CA LEU A 140 2.32 20.36 3.38
C LEU A 140 3.33 21.26 4.07
N ASN A 141 3.28 22.56 3.84
CA ASN A 141 4.15 23.51 4.55
C ASN A 141 3.39 24.16 5.72
N TYR A 142 3.49 23.59 6.89
CA TYR A 142 2.96 24.16 8.13
C TYR A 142 3.93 25.11 8.84
N THR A 143 5.12 25.35 8.27
CA THR A 143 6.11 26.27 8.83
C THR A 143 5.79 27.73 8.48
N PRO A 144 6.32 28.71 9.22
CA PRO A 144 6.16 30.13 8.86
C PRO A 144 7.08 30.58 7.72
N GLU A 145 7.95 29.71 7.21
CA GLU A 145 8.95 30.01 6.19
C GLU A 145 8.70 29.22 4.92
N GLU A 146 9.32 29.61 3.82
CA GLU A 146 9.33 28.82 2.58
C GLU A 146 10.21 27.58 2.78
N ILE A 147 9.73 26.44 2.25
CA ILE A 147 10.49 25.18 2.21
C ILE A 147 10.75 24.77 0.77
N THR A 148 11.78 23.96 0.56
CA THR A 148 12.02 23.27 -0.73
C THR A 148 11.52 21.86 -0.61
N ALA A 149 10.53 21.50 -1.44
CA ALA A 149 10.02 20.14 -1.55
C ALA A 149 10.94 19.32 -2.45
N HIS A 150 11.35 18.17 -1.95
CA HIS A 150 12.24 17.22 -2.62
C HIS A 150 12.08 15.84 -2.03
N ALA A 151 12.23 14.80 -2.84
CA ALA A 151 12.34 13.44 -2.37
C ALA A 151 13.30 12.63 -3.24
N ASP A 152 14.20 11.89 -2.59
CA ASP A 152 15.12 10.95 -3.22
C ASP A 152 14.58 9.51 -3.07
N ILE A 153 14.89 8.67 -4.06
CA ILE A 153 14.51 7.27 -4.13
C ILE A 153 15.72 6.48 -4.62
N GLU A 154 16.04 5.38 -3.93
CA GLU A 154 17.04 4.40 -4.36
C GLU A 154 16.38 3.03 -4.46
N PHE A 155 16.46 2.39 -5.63
CA PHE A 155 16.08 0.99 -5.81
C PHE A 155 17.32 0.12 -5.68
N GLU A 156 17.28 -0.87 -4.80
CA GLU A 156 18.30 -1.92 -4.65
C GLU A 156 17.87 -3.15 -5.42
N THR A 157 18.74 -3.74 -6.21
CA THR A 157 18.42 -4.90 -7.07
C THR A 157 19.30 -6.10 -6.78
N ILE A 158 18.74 -7.29 -7.03
CA ILE A 158 19.46 -8.55 -7.08
C ILE A 158 19.50 -9.07 -8.51
N LYS A 159 20.32 -10.09 -8.78
CA LYS A 159 20.31 -10.76 -10.06
C LYS A 159 19.08 -11.65 -10.22
N GLU A 160 18.68 -11.92 -11.48
CA GLU A 160 17.57 -12.82 -11.79
C GLU A 160 17.74 -14.21 -11.18
N GLU A 161 18.95 -14.74 -11.20
CA GLU A 161 19.31 -16.08 -10.66
C GLU A 161 19.15 -16.18 -9.14
N ASP A 162 19.15 -15.05 -8.44
CA ASP A 162 19.00 -14.95 -6.98
C ASP A 162 17.53 -14.74 -6.55
N MET A 163 16.63 -14.50 -7.51
CA MET A 163 15.22 -14.29 -7.23
C MET A 163 14.49 -15.63 -7.07
N VAL A 164 13.83 -15.80 -5.93
CA VAL A 164 13.03 -17.00 -5.58
C VAL A 164 11.56 -16.78 -5.86
N ALA A 165 11.02 -15.62 -5.50
CA ALA A 165 9.61 -15.28 -5.75
C ALA A 165 9.41 -13.78 -5.95
N GLU A 166 8.35 -13.44 -6.68
CA GLU A 166 7.94 -12.06 -6.91
C GLU A 166 7.08 -11.55 -5.76
N ALA A 167 7.40 -10.33 -5.29
CA ALA A 167 6.57 -9.60 -4.34
C ALA A 167 5.50 -8.74 -5.02
N ASN A 168 4.48 -8.39 -4.24
CA ASN A 168 3.49 -7.40 -4.65
C ASN A 168 2.88 -6.72 -3.42
N MET A 169 1.91 -5.81 -3.66
CA MET A 169 1.27 -5.05 -2.61
C MET A 169 -0.25 -5.27 -2.63
N LEU A 170 -0.83 -5.40 -1.44
CA LEU A 170 -2.25 -5.26 -1.16
C LEU A 170 -2.48 -3.87 -0.56
N PHE A 171 -3.42 -3.14 -1.12
CA PHE A 171 -3.96 -1.91 -0.55
C PHE A 171 -5.42 -2.15 -0.17
N TYR A 172 -5.79 -1.93 1.09
CA TYR A 172 -7.14 -2.17 1.58
C TYR A 172 -7.63 -1.06 2.51
N GLY A 173 -8.86 -0.60 2.28
CA GLY A 173 -9.43 0.45 3.08
C GLY A 173 -10.91 0.67 2.86
N THR A 174 -11.43 1.75 3.44
CA THR A 174 -12.82 2.18 3.27
C THR A 174 -12.91 3.68 3.05
N PRO A 175 -13.67 4.13 2.04
CA PRO A 175 -14.09 5.52 1.91
C PRO A 175 -15.41 5.82 2.65
N ASP A 176 -16.12 4.80 3.14
CA ASP A 176 -17.46 4.95 3.75
C ASP A 176 -17.38 5.10 5.26
N PHE A 177 -17.10 6.32 5.72
CA PHE A 177 -17.14 6.70 7.13
C PHE A 177 -17.44 8.20 7.29
N SER A 178 -17.76 8.60 8.51
CA SER A 178 -17.91 10.00 8.88
C SER A 178 -17.37 10.23 10.28
N VAL A 179 -16.28 10.98 10.38
CA VAL A 179 -15.67 11.40 11.66
C VAL A 179 -16.46 12.55 12.23
N LYS A 180 -17.17 12.32 13.34
CA LYS A 180 -18.10 13.29 13.91
C LYS A 180 -17.38 14.46 14.60
N ALA A 181 -18.00 15.64 14.52
CA ALA A 181 -17.53 16.85 15.19
C ALA A 181 -17.42 16.68 16.71
N ASN A 182 -16.38 17.27 17.31
CA ASN A 182 -16.12 17.29 18.76
C ASN A 182 -16.21 15.89 19.41
N SER A 183 -15.69 14.87 18.76
CA SER A 183 -15.80 13.51 19.29
C SER A 183 -14.68 12.58 18.80
N VAL A 184 -14.45 11.54 19.60
CA VAL A 184 -13.72 10.36 19.16
C VAL A 184 -14.66 9.51 18.34
N THR A 185 -14.26 9.14 17.13
CA THR A 185 -15.00 8.26 16.22
C THR A 185 -14.12 7.04 15.90
N GLN A 186 -14.73 5.87 15.87
CA GLN A 186 -14.09 4.63 15.45
C GLN A 186 -15.00 3.95 14.43
N THR A 187 -14.42 3.35 13.40
CA THR A 187 -15.20 2.53 12.46
C THR A 187 -15.62 1.22 13.10
N ASP A 188 -16.61 0.58 12.51
CA ASP A 188 -16.81 -0.84 12.72
C ASP A 188 -15.60 -1.62 12.21
N TRP A 189 -15.54 -2.90 12.52
CA TRP A 189 -14.52 -3.79 11.99
C TRP A 189 -14.82 -4.14 10.53
N PHE A 190 -13.86 -3.87 9.66
CA PHE A 190 -13.87 -4.33 8.28
C PHE A 190 -13.06 -5.60 8.14
N ARG A 191 -13.42 -6.45 7.19
CA ARG A 191 -12.75 -7.74 6.96
C ARG A 191 -12.43 -7.91 5.47
N LEU A 192 -11.28 -8.49 5.21
CA LEU A 192 -10.89 -9.04 3.92
C LEU A 192 -10.65 -10.54 4.14
N ASP A 193 -11.68 -11.33 3.88
CA ASP A 193 -11.59 -12.78 4.01
C ASP A 193 -10.91 -13.42 2.79
N GLN A 194 -10.34 -14.61 2.99
CA GLN A 194 -9.71 -15.42 1.94
C GLN A 194 -8.47 -14.75 1.30
N TRP A 195 -7.69 -14.04 2.11
CA TRP A 195 -6.36 -13.64 1.74
C TRP A 195 -5.38 -14.74 2.12
N GLU A 196 -5.16 -15.67 1.19
CA GLU A 196 -4.50 -16.94 1.48
C GLU A 196 -3.34 -17.26 0.53
N ASN A 197 -2.52 -18.24 0.92
CA ASN A 197 -1.35 -18.69 0.15
C ASN A 197 -0.33 -17.59 -0.11
N THR A 198 -0.14 -16.72 0.87
CA THR A 198 0.81 -15.61 0.83
C THR A 198 1.61 -15.52 2.12
N ASN A 199 2.75 -14.83 2.04
CA ASN A 199 3.56 -14.44 3.19
C ASN A 199 3.66 -12.92 3.19
N VAL A 200 3.13 -12.26 4.22
CA VAL A 200 3.20 -10.81 4.39
C VAL A 200 4.49 -10.49 5.12
N PHE A 201 5.33 -9.66 4.53
CA PHE A 201 6.63 -9.29 5.11
C PHE A 201 6.70 -7.85 5.64
N ALA A 202 5.78 -6.98 5.21
CA ALA A 202 5.68 -5.64 5.77
C ALA A 202 4.25 -5.11 5.69
N LEU A 203 3.88 -4.22 6.63
CA LEU A 203 2.55 -3.63 6.70
C LEU A 203 2.60 -2.25 7.36
N THR A 204 1.74 -1.34 6.92
CA THR A 204 1.54 -0.04 7.56
C THR A 204 0.08 0.40 7.44
N GLY A 205 -0.37 1.19 8.42
CA GLY A 205 -1.69 1.83 8.42
C GLY A 205 -1.62 3.28 7.92
N HIS A 206 -2.77 3.84 7.54
CA HIS A 206 -2.86 5.22 7.08
C HIS A 206 -4.18 5.88 7.46
N THR A 207 -4.06 7.06 8.03
CA THR A 207 -5.13 8.03 8.25
C THR A 207 -4.58 9.44 7.96
N HIS A 208 -5.42 10.46 8.13
CA HIS A 208 -4.97 11.85 8.11
C HIS A 208 -4.95 12.48 9.52
N GLN A 209 -4.98 13.81 9.61
CA GLN A 209 -4.61 14.58 10.80
C GLN A 209 -5.40 14.30 12.09
N TYR A 210 -6.59 13.73 12.01
CA TYR A 210 -7.37 13.39 13.19
C TYR A 210 -7.22 11.92 13.60
N GLY A 211 -6.50 11.12 12.80
CA GLY A 211 -6.24 9.71 13.09
C GLY A 211 -5.41 9.53 14.33
N THR A 212 -5.87 8.65 15.22
CA THR A 212 -5.21 8.33 16.49
C THR A 212 -4.86 6.86 16.60
N ASN A 213 -5.42 6.00 15.74
CA ASN A 213 -5.06 4.60 15.69
C ASN A 213 -5.53 3.92 14.39
N VAL A 214 -4.75 2.96 13.93
CA VAL A 214 -5.11 1.95 12.93
C VAL A 214 -4.82 0.59 13.53
N GLU A 215 -5.81 -0.28 13.57
CA GLU A 215 -5.68 -1.64 14.10
C GLU A 215 -5.84 -2.63 12.97
N VAL A 216 -4.86 -3.50 12.77
CA VAL A 216 -4.90 -4.55 11.75
C VAL A 216 -4.62 -5.90 12.40
N TYR A 217 -5.49 -6.87 12.11
CA TYR A 217 -5.45 -8.22 12.66
C TYR A 217 -5.39 -9.25 11.53
N LYS A 218 -4.67 -10.33 11.77
CA LYS A 218 -4.72 -11.53 10.96
C LYS A 218 -5.76 -12.48 11.54
N THR A 219 -6.70 -12.93 10.71
CA THR A 219 -7.76 -13.87 11.12
C THR A 219 -7.53 -15.25 10.53
N SER A 220 -8.01 -16.29 11.23
CA SER A 220 -7.95 -17.69 10.80
C SER A 220 -9.24 -18.16 10.13
N SER A 221 -10.35 -17.44 10.34
CA SER A 221 -11.67 -17.69 9.76
C SER A 221 -12.56 -16.45 9.84
N GLN A 222 -13.73 -16.50 9.25
CA GLN A 222 -14.71 -15.39 9.30
C GLN A 222 -15.23 -15.09 10.72
N ASP A 223 -15.26 -16.08 11.61
CA ASP A 223 -15.74 -15.91 12.98
C ASP A 223 -14.62 -15.61 13.99
N ASP A 224 -13.36 -15.55 13.53
CA ASP A 224 -12.20 -15.30 14.36
C ASP A 224 -11.95 -13.79 14.51
N ASP A 225 -11.73 -13.34 15.75
CA ASP A 225 -11.33 -11.95 16.01
C ASP A 225 -9.89 -11.66 15.59
N GLY A 226 -9.07 -12.70 15.52
CA GLY A 226 -7.69 -12.64 15.01
C GLY A 226 -6.68 -12.16 16.02
N ASP A 227 -5.42 -12.22 15.58
CA ASP A 227 -4.26 -11.70 16.29
C ASP A 227 -3.84 -10.36 15.69
N GLU A 228 -3.54 -9.38 16.54
CA GLU A 228 -3.04 -8.08 16.09
C GLU A 228 -1.69 -8.25 15.41
N ILE A 229 -1.56 -7.69 14.21
CA ILE A 229 -0.34 -7.73 13.41
C ILE A 229 0.25 -6.35 13.14
N TYR A 230 -0.40 -5.28 13.61
CA TYR A 230 0.12 -3.91 13.58
C TYR A 230 0.17 -3.31 15.00
N PRO A 231 0.85 -3.98 15.95
CA PRO A 231 1.03 -3.44 17.30
C PRO A 231 2.08 -2.34 17.27
N LEU A 232 1.73 -1.13 17.76
CA LEU A 232 2.67 -0.02 17.88
C LEU A 232 3.14 0.11 19.32
N ASP A 233 4.45 0.22 19.51
CA ASP A 233 5.06 0.44 20.83
C ASP A 233 4.83 1.88 21.33
N GLU A 234 4.64 2.82 20.42
CA GLU A 234 4.38 4.23 20.68
C GLU A 234 3.00 4.64 20.16
N ALA A 235 2.53 5.80 20.58
CA ALA A 235 1.26 6.34 20.09
C ALA A 235 1.32 6.55 18.56
N TYR A 236 0.26 6.15 17.88
CA TYR A 236 0.13 6.35 16.45
C TYR A 236 0.24 7.83 16.08
N VAL A 237 1.12 8.13 15.14
CA VAL A 237 1.32 9.47 14.59
C VAL A 237 0.99 9.42 13.09
N TRP A 238 -0.14 10.02 12.71
CA TRP A 238 -0.66 9.95 11.35
C TRP A 238 0.31 10.42 10.25
N SER A 239 1.19 11.40 10.56
CA SER A 239 2.17 11.94 9.62
C SER A 239 3.47 11.12 9.52
N GLU A 240 3.61 10.12 10.38
CA GLU A 240 4.82 9.29 10.50
C GLU A 240 4.42 7.83 10.84
N ALA A 241 3.34 7.34 10.23
CA ALA A 241 2.88 5.98 10.44
C ALA A 241 3.97 4.97 10.02
N PRO A 242 4.48 4.15 10.94
CA PRO A 242 5.62 3.28 10.64
C PRO A 242 5.22 2.09 9.78
N VAL A 243 6.14 1.63 8.94
CA VAL A 243 6.07 0.29 8.35
C VAL A 243 6.60 -0.71 9.38
N ILE A 244 5.81 -1.73 9.69
CA ILE A 244 6.26 -2.88 10.48
C ILE A 244 6.71 -3.96 9.51
N GLU A 245 7.97 -4.38 9.64
CA GLU A 245 8.53 -5.51 8.91
C GLU A 245 8.46 -6.77 9.76
N TYR A 246 8.18 -7.92 9.15
CA TYR A 246 8.05 -9.21 9.83
C TYR A 246 9.19 -10.13 9.43
N ASP A 247 9.98 -10.56 10.43
CA ASP A 247 11.01 -11.59 10.28
C ASP A 247 10.82 -12.65 11.39
N PRO A 248 10.35 -13.87 11.05
CA PRO A 248 9.95 -14.33 9.73
C PRO A 248 8.64 -13.67 9.23
N PRO A 249 8.40 -13.64 7.91
CA PRO A 249 7.15 -13.16 7.33
C PRO A 249 5.91 -13.90 7.85
N LEU A 250 4.78 -13.19 7.94
CA LEU A 250 3.52 -13.74 8.40
C LEU A 250 2.87 -14.59 7.31
N THR A 251 2.80 -15.90 7.52
CA THR A 251 2.15 -16.81 6.57
C THR A 251 0.63 -16.76 6.68
N PHE A 252 -0.05 -16.54 5.56
CA PHE A 252 -1.50 -16.59 5.40
C PHE A 252 -1.89 -17.89 4.69
N ASN A 253 -2.41 -18.85 5.44
CA ASN A 253 -2.89 -20.12 4.96
C ASN A 253 -4.34 -20.01 4.47
N LYS A 254 -4.85 -21.11 3.91
CA LYS A 254 -6.25 -21.21 3.49
C LYS A 254 -7.21 -20.82 4.62
N GLY A 255 -8.13 -19.92 4.32
CA GLY A 255 -9.13 -19.39 5.27
C GLY A 255 -8.64 -18.20 6.08
N ASN A 256 -7.35 -17.80 5.97
CA ASN A 256 -6.86 -16.60 6.62
C ASN A 256 -7.32 -15.33 5.90
N GLY A 257 -7.35 -14.23 6.64
CA GLY A 257 -7.73 -12.93 6.15
C GLY A 257 -7.24 -11.80 7.04
N PHE A 258 -7.67 -10.60 6.71
CA PHE A 258 -7.42 -9.41 7.51
C PHE A 258 -8.70 -8.90 8.15
N ARG A 259 -8.55 -8.27 9.31
CA ARG A 259 -9.58 -7.50 9.99
C ARG A 259 -8.96 -6.18 10.43
N TYR A 260 -9.60 -5.05 10.14
CA TYR A 260 -9.03 -3.76 10.49
C TYR A 260 -10.09 -2.74 10.87
N ARG A 261 -9.67 -1.67 11.55
CA ARG A 261 -10.46 -0.47 11.82
C ARG A 261 -9.56 0.74 12.09
N CYS A 262 -10.14 1.92 12.00
CA CYS A 262 -9.48 3.18 12.32
C CYS A 262 -10.19 3.94 13.44
N THR A 263 -9.42 4.74 14.17
CA THR A 263 -9.92 5.62 15.22
C THR A 263 -9.40 7.02 14.99
N TRP A 264 -10.28 8.02 15.19
CA TRP A 264 -9.98 9.44 15.08
C TRP A 264 -10.44 10.22 16.31
N ASP A 265 -9.75 11.31 16.61
CA ASP A 265 -10.18 12.34 17.54
C ASP A 265 -10.34 13.67 16.78
N ASN A 266 -11.58 14.06 16.53
CA ASN A 266 -11.91 15.29 15.79
C ASN A 266 -12.32 16.40 16.75
N PRO A 267 -11.43 17.33 17.11
CA PRO A 267 -11.72 18.42 18.00
C PRO A 267 -12.48 19.58 17.34
N THR A 268 -12.74 19.50 16.01
CA THR A 268 -13.41 20.58 15.28
C THR A 268 -14.93 20.53 15.42
N ASP A 269 -15.58 21.62 15.05
CA ASP A 269 -17.04 21.75 15.05
C ASP A 269 -17.72 21.21 13.78
N LYS A 270 -16.97 20.51 12.92
CA LYS A 270 -17.47 19.96 11.65
C LYS A 270 -17.20 18.46 11.55
N ASN A 271 -18.14 17.76 10.93
CA ASN A 271 -17.88 16.39 10.53
C ASN A 271 -16.83 16.37 9.41
N VAL A 272 -15.97 15.35 9.43
CA VAL A 272 -14.96 15.09 8.41
C VAL A 272 -15.29 13.77 7.74
N ALA A 273 -15.19 13.72 6.41
CA ALA A 273 -15.42 12.53 5.61
C ALA A 273 -14.13 12.16 4.85
N PHE A 274 -14.21 11.07 4.10
CA PHE A 274 -13.15 10.63 3.21
C PHE A 274 -12.73 11.73 2.23
N GLY A 275 -11.43 11.81 1.94
CA GLY A 275 -10.86 12.68 0.91
C GLY A 275 -9.34 12.73 0.94
N GLU A 276 -8.77 13.22 -0.14
CA GLU A 276 -7.35 13.26 -0.45
C GLU A 276 -6.55 14.32 0.33
N SER A 277 -7.22 15.41 0.73
CA SER A 277 -6.56 16.46 1.52
C SER A 277 -6.32 16.01 2.95
N ALA A 278 -5.20 16.43 3.54
CA ALA A 278 -4.93 16.21 4.96
C ALA A 278 -6.01 16.80 5.90
N ASN A 279 -6.88 17.69 5.41
CA ASN A 279 -8.05 18.19 6.15
C ASN A 279 -9.30 17.31 6.03
N SER A 280 -9.28 16.32 5.15
CA SER A 280 -10.21 15.19 5.07
C SER A 280 -9.64 14.03 5.85
N GLU A 281 -10.25 12.85 5.79
CA GLU A 281 -9.72 11.66 6.46
C GLU A 281 -9.64 10.46 5.55
N MET A 282 -8.78 9.51 5.94
CA MET A 282 -8.63 8.20 5.31
C MET A 282 -8.65 7.09 6.37
N CYS A 283 -8.99 5.88 5.92
CA CYS A 283 -8.88 4.66 6.72
C CYS A 283 -8.40 3.53 5.81
N PHE A 284 -7.11 3.33 5.78
CA PHE A 284 -6.47 2.34 4.92
C PHE A 284 -5.31 1.65 5.64
N PHE A 285 -4.94 0.48 5.12
CA PHE A 285 -3.65 -0.13 5.34
C PHE A 285 -3.14 -0.73 4.03
N TRP A 286 -1.84 -0.96 3.93
CA TRP A 286 -1.24 -1.75 2.86
C TRP A 286 -0.24 -2.73 3.40
N ALA A 287 -0.16 -3.87 2.71
CA ALA A 287 0.72 -4.97 3.06
C ALA A 287 1.54 -5.39 1.85
N TYR A 288 2.82 -5.67 2.08
CA TYR A 288 3.73 -6.21 1.08
C TYR A 288 3.84 -7.71 1.28
N TYR A 289 3.70 -8.47 0.19
CA TYR A 289 3.57 -9.91 0.28
C TYR A 289 4.22 -10.65 -0.89
N TYR A 290 4.47 -11.93 -0.70
CA TYR A 290 4.90 -12.90 -1.72
C TYR A 290 4.25 -14.28 -1.45
N PRO A 291 4.17 -15.21 -2.45
CA PRO A 291 4.37 -14.95 -3.87
C PRO A 291 3.32 -13.99 -4.41
N SER A 292 3.68 -13.26 -5.45
CA SER A 292 2.79 -12.29 -6.08
C SER A 292 1.53 -12.96 -6.62
N GLN A 293 0.37 -12.46 -6.22
CA GLN A 293 -0.93 -12.72 -6.83
C GLN A 293 -1.39 -11.53 -7.68
N GLY A 294 -0.44 -10.64 -8.02
CA GLY A 294 -0.67 -9.34 -8.62
C GLY A 294 -1.00 -8.26 -7.59
N TYR A 295 -0.88 -7.00 -8.00
CA TYR A 295 -1.36 -5.88 -7.20
C TYR A 295 -2.86 -6.04 -6.91
N ARG A 296 -3.24 -5.80 -5.69
CA ARG A 296 -4.65 -5.80 -5.26
C ARG A 296 -4.96 -4.51 -4.52
N MET A 297 -5.97 -3.83 -5.02
CA MET A 297 -6.63 -2.77 -4.29
C MET A 297 -8.03 -3.21 -3.94
N CYS A 298 -8.31 -3.27 -2.65
CA CYS A 298 -9.62 -3.64 -2.14
C CYS A 298 -10.21 -2.47 -1.35
N ILE A 299 -11.47 -2.18 -1.56
CA ILE A 299 -12.24 -1.24 -0.74
C ILE A 299 -13.43 -1.96 -0.11
N ASN A 300 -13.75 -1.60 1.12
CA ASN A 300 -15.04 -1.94 1.71
C ASN A 300 -16.13 -1.15 0.98
N ALA A 301 -17.15 -1.86 0.51
CA ALA A 301 -18.17 -1.28 -0.35
C ALA A 301 -19.25 -0.48 0.43
N GLY A 302 -19.24 -0.56 1.78
CA GLY A 302 -20.11 0.21 2.65
C GLY A 302 -21.60 0.11 2.28
N GLN A 303 -22.30 1.24 2.41
CA GLN A 303 -23.73 1.33 2.10
C GLN A 303 -24.06 0.99 0.63
N PHE A 304 -23.15 1.33 -0.30
CA PHE A 304 -23.32 0.95 -1.72
C PHE A 304 -23.29 -0.57 -1.88
N GLY A 305 -22.43 -1.26 -1.14
CA GLY A 305 -22.33 -2.72 -1.18
C GLY A 305 -23.56 -3.42 -0.64
N GLU A 306 -24.19 -2.88 0.41
CA GLU A 306 -25.42 -3.43 1.01
C GLU A 306 -26.54 -3.56 -0.02
N ASP A 307 -26.72 -2.56 -0.89
CA ASP A 307 -27.76 -2.56 -1.94
C ASP A 307 -27.55 -3.65 -3.00
N PHE A 308 -26.33 -4.15 -3.15
CA PHE A 308 -25.94 -5.16 -4.15
C PHE A 308 -25.49 -6.49 -3.52
N GLY A 309 -25.49 -6.60 -2.20
CA GLY A 309 -24.99 -7.80 -1.49
C GLY A 309 -23.48 -8.00 -1.67
N ILE A 310 -22.71 -6.90 -1.72
CA ILE A 310 -21.26 -6.88 -1.96
C ILE A 310 -20.59 -6.21 -0.76
N ASP A 311 -19.79 -6.95 -0.01
CA ASP A 311 -19.10 -6.43 1.17
C ASP A 311 -17.82 -5.66 0.79
N GLN A 312 -17.18 -6.06 -0.33
CA GLN A 312 -15.92 -5.48 -0.77
C GLN A 312 -15.74 -5.56 -2.30
N ILE A 313 -14.98 -4.61 -2.83
CA ILE A 313 -14.57 -4.59 -4.24
C ILE A 313 -13.05 -4.66 -4.29
N CYS A 314 -12.50 -5.72 -4.92
CA CYS A 314 -11.05 -5.87 -5.11
C CYS A 314 -10.68 -5.75 -6.60
N CYS A 315 -9.74 -4.90 -6.92
CA CYS A 315 -9.27 -4.62 -8.26
C CYS A 315 -7.76 -4.95 -8.43
N PRO A 316 -7.35 -5.42 -9.62
CA PRO A 316 -8.21 -5.89 -10.70
C PRO A 316 -8.91 -7.21 -10.35
N GLY A 317 -10.02 -7.50 -11.02
CA GLY A 317 -10.73 -8.79 -10.87
C GLY A 317 -12.24 -8.64 -10.68
N SER A 318 -12.71 -7.56 -10.06
CA SER A 318 -14.13 -7.26 -9.96
C SER A 318 -14.64 -6.55 -11.23
N ALA A 319 -15.86 -6.92 -11.67
CA ALA A 319 -16.56 -6.17 -12.73
C ALA A 319 -16.90 -4.73 -12.31
N LEU A 320 -16.80 -4.41 -11.02
CA LEU A 320 -17.12 -3.10 -10.45
C LEU A 320 -15.89 -2.19 -10.30
N CYS A 321 -14.72 -2.62 -10.77
CA CYS A 321 -13.49 -1.82 -10.65
C CYS A 321 -13.62 -0.41 -11.27
N GLY A 322 -14.41 -0.26 -12.35
CA GLY A 322 -14.68 1.06 -12.93
C GLY A 322 -15.48 1.99 -12.03
N LEU A 323 -16.15 1.47 -10.99
CA LEU A 323 -16.89 2.30 -10.03
C LEU A 323 -15.99 2.75 -8.88
N VAL A 324 -14.88 2.06 -8.63
CA VAL A 324 -13.94 2.43 -7.55
C VAL A 324 -13.35 3.82 -7.79
N ASP A 325 -13.11 4.16 -9.05
CA ASP A 325 -12.61 5.50 -9.45
C ASP A 325 -13.59 6.63 -9.12
N ASP A 326 -14.89 6.33 -9.05
CA ASP A 326 -15.92 7.32 -8.71
C ASP A 326 -16.06 7.50 -7.18
N PHE A 327 -15.48 6.59 -6.36
CA PHE A 327 -15.53 6.62 -4.90
C PHE A 327 -14.25 7.17 -4.26
N LEU A 328 -13.14 7.12 -4.95
CA LEU A 328 -11.83 7.62 -4.53
C LEU A 328 -11.50 8.93 -5.22
#